data_b5d292766570431ef9ed20d533520c80
#
_entry.id   b5d292766570431ef9ed20d533520c80
#
_cell.length_a   1.000
_cell.length_b   1.000
_cell.length_c   1.000
_cell.angle_alpha   90.00
_cell.angle_beta   90.00
_cell.angle_gamma   90.00
#
_symmetry.space_group_name_H-M   'P 1'
#
loop_
_entity.id
_entity.type
_entity.pdbx_description
1 polymer ?
#
loop_
_entity_poly.entity_id
_entity_poly.type
_entity_poly.pdbx_seq_one_letter_code
_entity_poly.pdbx_strand_id
1 'polypeptide(L)'
;MSRARASACLALWLLAAAAPARGDALRAGFGTAPLPVDPGEPMGGYGGFTTRRAEGVLDPPEARALVLEGNGVRAGLVALDLVIARPDVRELVLAATRELHLDWLAVVATHTHSGPGGYLPGWVSARMTAGEFDPAMPAKIARAASEALALATAELAPARLASSDVPLHLARNRRFSDGADETHLALLRADFTDGRPPVVLFAYGVHATILPPTNHLLSADWPGSARSALAASGWRAIFVPGPLGDQEPAVDLAVLSSAAQDRQAMADFGRRLAQEVDAAARALAPRDAEAHLVALERWVATPPPELRSFCALWWLSPLVGSSLDAFVSKSVPFQALRVGGAELVAVPAEPTSVVGARLRASLPAGLTPFVVAHANDWLGYVVDAPTYARGGYESCLCFFGAATADWLVGAAAETAHQLDAEAGGP
;
A
#
# COMPACT_ATOMS: atom_id res chain seq x y z
N MET A 1 -15.20 91.97 -11.40
CA MET A 1 -14.75 91.26 -10.21
C MET A 1 -15.58 89.96 -10.12
N SER A 2 -15.04 88.80 -10.62
CA SER A 2 -15.71 87.50 -10.66
C SER A 2 -14.82 86.54 -9.87
N ARG A 3 -15.37 85.97 -8.80
CA ARG A 3 -14.72 84.92 -7.97
C ARG A 3 -15.02 83.56 -8.54
N ALA A 4 -13.99 82.88 -9.06
CA ALA A 4 -14.06 81.52 -9.42
C ALA A 4 -14.00 80.62 -8.15
N ARG A 5 -14.98 79.76 -7.98
CA ARG A 5 -15.00 78.71 -6.96
C ARG A 5 -14.38 77.42 -7.56
N ALA A 6 -13.28 77.03 -7.04
CA ALA A 6 -12.66 75.71 -7.33
C ALA A 6 -13.36 74.64 -6.46
N SER A 7 -13.99 73.66 -7.12
CA SER A 7 -14.53 72.48 -6.45
C SER A 7 -13.43 71.40 -6.49
N ALA A 8 -12.94 71.00 -5.31
CA ALA A 8 -12.03 69.85 -5.18
C ALA A 8 -12.85 68.55 -5.10
N CYS A 9 -12.76 67.70 -6.10
CA CYS A 9 -13.26 66.33 -6.07
C CYS A 9 -12.27 65.44 -5.29
N LEU A 10 -12.66 65.03 -4.10
CA LEU A 10 -11.96 63.99 -3.35
C LEU A 10 -12.32 62.62 -3.94
N ALA A 11 -11.40 61.97 -4.65
CA ALA A 11 -11.52 60.58 -5.10
C ALA A 11 -11.16 59.67 -3.93
N LEU A 12 -12.16 59.02 -3.30
CA LEU A 12 -11.96 57.94 -2.35
C LEU A 12 -11.52 56.70 -3.13
N TRP A 13 -10.25 56.31 -3.02
CA TRP A 13 -9.79 54.97 -3.43
C TRP A 13 -10.19 53.97 -2.33
N LEU A 14 -11.23 53.17 -2.59
CA LEU A 14 -11.52 51.95 -1.84
C LEU A 14 -10.44 50.91 -2.17
N LEU A 15 -9.46 50.79 -1.30
CA LEU A 15 -8.59 49.62 -1.26
C LEU A 15 -9.47 48.40 -0.89
N ALA A 16 -9.93 47.69 -1.87
CA ALA A 16 -10.45 46.32 -1.68
C ALA A 16 -9.25 45.51 -1.20
N ALA A 17 -9.18 45.23 0.11
CA ALA A 17 -8.29 44.22 0.64
C ALA A 17 -8.69 42.89 -0.04
N ALA A 18 -7.85 42.41 -0.97
CA ALA A 18 -7.99 41.05 -1.49
C ALA A 18 -7.89 40.14 -0.26
N ALA A 19 -9.00 39.46 0.05
CA ALA A 19 -8.96 38.36 1.00
C ALA A 19 -7.90 37.37 0.48
N PRO A 20 -7.04 36.83 1.36
CA PRO A 20 -6.08 35.82 0.93
C PRO A 20 -6.89 34.73 0.21
N ALA A 21 -6.46 34.37 -1.00
CA ALA A 21 -7.05 33.26 -1.72
C ALA A 21 -7.03 32.06 -0.76
N ARG A 22 -8.21 31.60 -0.34
CA ARG A 22 -8.31 30.33 0.37
C ARG A 22 -7.66 29.31 -0.55
N GLY A 23 -6.56 28.70 -0.10
CA GLY A 23 -6.00 27.55 -0.80
C GLY A 23 -7.12 26.57 -1.11
N ASP A 24 -7.07 25.96 -2.29
CA ASP A 24 -8.11 25.01 -2.71
C ASP A 24 -8.33 23.98 -1.60
N ALA A 25 -9.60 23.76 -1.23
CA ALA A 25 -9.93 22.81 -0.18
C ALA A 25 -9.48 21.41 -0.61
N LEU A 26 -8.86 20.66 0.30
CA LEU A 26 -8.50 19.27 0.04
C LEU A 26 -9.75 18.49 -0.39
N ARG A 27 -9.62 17.68 -1.43
CA ARG A 27 -10.67 16.80 -1.93
C ARG A 27 -10.19 15.35 -1.82
N ALA A 28 -11.12 14.46 -1.51
CA ALA A 28 -10.88 13.01 -1.51
C ALA A 28 -11.96 12.33 -2.35
N GLY A 29 -11.64 11.16 -2.87
CA GLY A 29 -12.58 10.31 -3.59
C GLY A 29 -12.22 8.84 -3.39
N PHE A 30 -13.23 7.97 -3.40
CA PHE A 30 -13.10 6.54 -3.22
C PHE A 30 -13.74 5.79 -4.37
N GLY A 31 -13.09 4.72 -4.82
CA GLY A 31 -13.64 3.84 -5.86
C GLY A 31 -13.25 2.38 -5.61
N THR A 32 -14.06 1.46 -6.11
CA THR A 32 -13.79 0.03 -6.04
C THR A 32 -14.24 -0.65 -7.32
N ALA A 33 -13.49 -1.67 -7.74
CA ALA A 33 -13.83 -2.51 -8.87
C ALA A 33 -13.43 -3.97 -8.60
N PRO A 34 -14.19 -4.97 -9.10
CA PRO A 34 -13.83 -6.36 -8.91
C PRO A 34 -12.57 -6.75 -9.70
N LEU A 35 -11.69 -7.54 -9.10
CA LEU A 35 -10.62 -8.22 -9.82
C LEU A 35 -11.14 -9.44 -10.59
N PRO A 36 -10.37 -10.00 -11.56
CA PRO A 36 -10.78 -11.23 -12.27
C PRO A 36 -10.98 -12.39 -11.29
N VAL A 37 -12.11 -13.07 -11.39
CA VAL A 37 -12.53 -14.13 -10.47
C VAL A 37 -13.11 -15.37 -11.19
N ASP A 38 -12.69 -15.60 -12.44
CA ASP A 38 -13.22 -16.72 -13.21
C ASP A 38 -12.76 -18.07 -12.62
N PRO A 39 -13.63 -19.10 -12.58
CA PRO A 39 -13.23 -20.46 -12.20
C PRO A 39 -12.14 -21.00 -13.13
N GLY A 40 -11.13 -21.65 -12.53
CA GLY A 40 -9.97 -22.18 -13.25
C GLY A 40 -8.81 -21.20 -13.40
N GLU A 41 -8.97 -19.92 -13.03
CA GLU A 41 -7.87 -18.96 -12.99
C GLU A 41 -6.78 -19.42 -12.00
N PRO A 42 -5.49 -19.18 -12.30
CA PRO A 42 -4.42 -19.42 -11.34
C PRO A 42 -4.62 -18.59 -10.07
N MET A 43 -4.21 -19.13 -8.93
CA MET A 43 -4.22 -18.41 -7.66
C MET A 43 -2.81 -17.96 -7.28
N GLY A 44 -2.69 -16.78 -6.71
CA GLY A 44 -1.43 -16.23 -6.17
C GLY A 44 -1.09 -16.76 -4.78
N GLY A 45 0.17 -16.60 -4.38
CA GLY A 45 0.71 -16.98 -3.08
C GLY A 45 1.07 -18.46 -2.92
N TYR A 46 1.63 -18.80 -1.77
CA TYR A 46 2.05 -20.16 -1.41
C TYR A 46 2.96 -20.83 -2.45
N GLY A 47 4.12 -20.24 -2.71
CA GLY A 47 5.14 -20.77 -3.63
C GLY A 47 5.49 -22.25 -3.37
N GLY A 48 6.44 -22.79 -4.11
CA GLY A 48 6.87 -24.17 -3.99
C GLY A 48 6.36 -25.07 -5.11
N PHE A 49 6.17 -24.50 -6.31
CA PHE A 49 5.79 -25.20 -7.53
C PHE A 49 4.35 -25.77 -7.52
N THR A 50 3.52 -25.34 -6.58
CA THR A 50 2.10 -25.69 -6.56
C THR A 50 1.35 -24.85 -7.59
N THR A 51 0.58 -25.51 -8.46
CA THR A 51 -0.35 -24.85 -9.38
C THR A 51 -1.74 -24.90 -8.78
N ARG A 52 -2.06 -23.92 -7.90
CA ARG A 52 -3.43 -23.79 -7.41
C ARG A 52 -4.29 -23.08 -8.46
N ARG A 53 -5.49 -23.59 -8.66
CA ARG A 53 -6.51 -22.98 -9.52
C ARG A 53 -7.77 -22.73 -8.72
N ALA A 54 -8.44 -21.65 -9.04
CA ALA A 54 -9.68 -21.25 -8.39
C ALA A 54 -10.81 -22.23 -8.73
N GLU A 55 -11.44 -22.79 -7.70
CA GLU A 55 -12.66 -23.61 -7.81
C GLU A 55 -13.93 -22.78 -7.61
N GLY A 56 -13.78 -21.55 -7.13
CA GLY A 56 -14.85 -20.60 -6.87
C GLY A 56 -14.36 -19.38 -6.12
N VAL A 57 -15.30 -18.62 -5.57
CA VAL A 57 -15.05 -17.37 -4.84
C VAL A 57 -15.64 -17.49 -3.43
N LEU A 58 -14.83 -17.22 -2.42
CA LEU A 58 -15.28 -17.12 -1.02
C LEU A 58 -15.76 -15.70 -0.71
N ASP A 59 -14.90 -14.73 -0.99
CA ASP A 59 -15.20 -13.31 -1.00
C ASP A 59 -14.47 -12.69 -2.21
N PRO A 60 -15.14 -11.82 -3.00
CA PRO A 60 -14.56 -11.33 -4.24
C PRO A 60 -13.35 -10.42 -3.97
N PRO A 61 -12.16 -10.76 -4.52
CA PRO A 61 -11.03 -9.85 -4.54
C PRO A 61 -11.34 -8.58 -5.31
N GLU A 62 -10.85 -7.45 -4.82
CA GLU A 62 -11.15 -6.12 -5.35
C GLU A 62 -9.89 -5.27 -5.57
N ALA A 63 -10.04 -4.27 -6.46
CA ALA A 63 -9.21 -3.08 -6.51
C ALA A 63 -9.93 -1.97 -5.74
N ARG A 64 -9.24 -1.32 -4.78
CA ARG A 64 -9.80 -0.20 -3.99
C ARG A 64 -8.90 1.00 -4.08
N ALA A 65 -9.45 2.13 -4.52
CA ALA A 65 -8.70 3.35 -4.78
C ALA A 65 -9.09 4.49 -3.85
N LEU A 66 -8.09 5.25 -3.44
CA LEU A 66 -8.19 6.58 -2.84
C LEU A 66 -7.54 7.57 -3.79
N VAL A 67 -8.26 8.62 -4.17
CA VAL A 67 -7.69 9.77 -4.87
C VAL A 67 -7.79 10.98 -3.96
N LEU A 68 -6.68 11.69 -3.81
CA LEU A 68 -6.57 12.93 -3.06
C LEU A 68 -6.19 14.06 -4.02
N GLU A 69 -6.79 15.23 -3.86
CA GLU A 69 -6.50 16.40 -4.66
C GLU A 69 -6.40 17.64 -3.79
N GLY A 70 -5.33 18.41 -3.93
CA GLY A 70 -5.11 19.66 -3.21
C GLY A 70 -3.96 20.45 -3.81
N ASN A 71 -3.99 21.76 -3.71
CA ASN A 71 -2.97 22.73 -4.21
C ASN A 71 -2.40 22.38 -5.61
N GLY A 72 -3.26 21.89 -6.50
CA GLY A 72 -2.87 21.55 -7.89
C GLY A 72 -2.22 20.19 -8.07
N VAL A 73 -2.06 19.39 -7.00
CA VAL A 73 -1.54 18.02 -7.03
C VAL A 73 -2.68 17.03 -6.91
N ARG A 74 -2.66 15.96 -7.70
CA ARG A 74 -3.60 14.84 -7.61
C ARG A 74 -2.84 13.54 -7.42
N ALA A 75 -3.06 12.89 -6.28
CA ALA A 75 -2.42 11.63 -5.91
C ALA A 75 -3.44 10.48 -5.88
N GLY A 76 -3.10 9.37 -6.50
CA GLY A 76 -3.88 8.14 -6.52
C GLY A 76 -3.14 7.00 -5.81
N LEU A 77 -3.85 6.27 -4.94
CA LEU A 77 -3.40 5.01 -4.39
C LEU A 77 -4.45 3.96 -4.73
N VAL A 78 -4.04 2.83 -5.30
CA VAL A 78 -4.92 1.68 -5.53
C VAL A 78 -4.35 0.43 -4.89
N ALA A 79 -5.11 -0.15 -3.96
CA ALA A 79 -4.82 -1.42 -3.31
C ALA A 79 -5.53 -2.56 -4.07
N LEU A 80 -4.77 -3.59 -4.42
CA LEU A 80 -5.21 -4.75 -5.19
C LEU A 80 -5.12 -6.00 -4.32
N ASP A 81 -6.16 -6.81 -4.29
CA ASP A 81 -6.14 -8.11 -3.59
C ASP A 81 -5.34 -9.14 -4.40
N LEU A 82 -4.03 -8.91 -4.45
CA LEU A 82 -3.00 -9.72 -5.11
C LEU A 82 -1.89 -10.04 -4.12
N VAL A 83 -1.06 -11.04 -4.44
CA VAL A 83 0.09 -11.39 -3.61
C VAL A 83 1.22 -10.37 -3.71
N ILE A 84 1.51 -9.83 -4.90
CA ILE A 84 2.54 -8.81 -5.11
C ILE A 84 2.08 -7.79 -6.16
N ALA A 85 2.57 -6.56 -6.04
CA ALA A 85 2.47 -5.56 -7.11
C ALA A 85 3.57 -5.80 -8.15
N ARG A 86 3.32 -5.36 -9.40
CA ARG A 86 4.23 -5.56 -10.52
C ARG A 86 4.36 -4.27 -11.35
N PRO A 87 5.59 -3.95 -11.83
CA PRO A 87 5.82 -2.76 -12.62
C PRO A 87 5.07 -2.78 -13.97
N ASP A 88 4.93 -3.93 -14.62
CA ASP A 88 4.18 -4.07 -15.86
C ASP A 88 2.67 -3.79 -15.68
N VAL A 89 2.07 -4.24 -14.57
CA VAL A 89 0.69 -3.87 -14.21
C VAL A 89 0.60 -2.35 -13.95
N ARG A 90 1.54 -1.78 -13.19
CA ARG A 90 1.58 -0.34 -12.93
C ARG A 90 1.66 0.48 -14.22
N GLU A 91 2.52 0.10 -15.16
CA GLU A 91 2.65 0.77 -16.47
C GLU A 91 1.34 0.75 -17.25
N LEU A 92 0.64 -0.39 -17.25
CA LEU A 92 -0.69 -0.50 -17.88
C LEU A 92 -1.72 0.41 -17.20
N VAL A 93 -1.72 0.49 -15.86
CA VAL A 93 -2.60 1.40 -15.11
C VAL A 93 -2.28 2.86 -15.44
N LEU A 94 -1.00 3.27 -15.42
CA LEU A 94 -0.58 4.62 -15.79
C LEU A 94 -1.02 4.98 -17.22
N ALA A 95 -0.89 4.05 -18.16
CA ALA A 95 -1.32 4.26 -19.53
C ALA A 95 -2.85 4.43 -19.66
N ALA A 96 -3.62 3.63 -18.92
CA ALA A 96 -5.09 3.65 -18.94
C ALA A 96 -5.69 4.83 -18.17
N THR A 97 -4.95 5.43 -17.24
CA THR A 97 -5.43 6.52 -16.37
C THR A 97 -4.88 7.90 -16.73
N ARG A 98 -4.27 8.06 -17.90
CA ARG A 98 -3.69 9.35 -18.34
C ARG A 98 -4.65 10.52 -18.25
N GLU A 99 -5.90 10.30 -18.63
CA GLU A 99 -6.95 11.33 -18.61
C GLU A 99 -7.39 11.71 -17.17
N LEU A 100 -6.98 10.95 -16.16
CA LEU A 100 -7.26 11.29 -14.75
C LEU A 100 -6.26 12.32 -14.21
N HIS A 101 -5.16 12.60 -14.95
CA HIS A 101 -4.13 13.57 -14.57
C HIS A 101 -3.60 13.34 -13.15
N LEU A 102 -3.21 12.10 -12.84
CA LEU A 102 -2.59 11.76 -11.57
C LEU A 102 -1.10 12.16 -11.62
N ASP A 103 -0.68 13.04 -10.72
CA ASP A 103 0.72 13.45 -10.57
C ASP A 103 1.53 12.38 -9.82
N TRP A 104 0.84 11.55 -9.03
CA TRP A 104 1.43 10.48 -8.26
C TRP A 104 0.48 9.27 -8.24
N LEU A 105 1.03 8.07 -8.42
CA LEU A 105 0.27 6.82 -8.39
C LEU A 105 1.05 5.72 -7.69
N ALA A 106 0.49 5.20 -6.59
CA ALA A 106 0.93 3.95 -5.97
C ALA A 106 -0.04 2.82 -6.30
N VAL A 107 0.50 1.73 -6.85
CA VAL A 107 -0.19 0.45 -7.03
C VAL A 107 0.32 -0.51 -5.98
N VAL A 108 -0.54 -0.92 -5.05
CA VAL A 108 -0.17 -1.69 -3.85
C VAL A 108 -0.86 -3.03 -3.86
N ALA A 109 -0.17 -4.11 -3.55
CA ALA A 109 -0.79 -5.42 -3.33
C ALA A 109 -1.13 -5.60 -1.84
N THR A 110 -2.32 -6.11 -1.52
CA THR A 110 -2.72 -6.43 -0.12
C THR A 110 -2.00 -7.64 0.46
N HIS A 111 -1.26 -8.34 -0.38
CA HIS A 111 -0.51 -9.55 -0.08
C HIS A 111 -1.40 -10.73 0.32
N THR A 112 -2.63 -10.80 -0.19
CA THR A 112 -3.43 -12.03 -0.03
C THR A 112 -2.81 -13.19 -0.79
N HIS A 113 -2.72 -14.34 -0.13
CA HIS A 113 -2.28 -15.59 -0.74
C HIS A 113 -3.44 -16.41 -1.30
N SER A 114 -4.61 -15.82 -1.44
CA SER A 114 -5.82 -16.44 -2.02
C SER A 114 -6.45 -15.57 -3.13
N GLY A 115 -5.72 -14.56 -3.62
CA GLY A 115 -6.15 -13.72 -4.74
C GLY A 115 -5.88 -14.34 -6.12
N PRO A 116 -6.30 -13.68 -7.21
CA PRO A 116 -5.99 -14.12 -8.57
C PRO A 116 -4.49 -14.10 -8.83
N GLY A 117 -4.02 -15.10 -9.58
CA GLY A 117 -2.65 -15.27 -10.04
C GLY A 117 -2.51 -15.10 -11.55
N GLY A 118 -1.53 -15.77 -12.16
CA GLY A 118 -1.34 -15.80 -13.61
C GLY A 118 -0.73 -14.54 -14.22
N TYR A 119 -0.37 -13.54 -13.44
CA TYR A 119 0.15 -12.27 -13.95
C TYR A 119 1.69 -12.14 -13.90
N LEU A 120 2.41 -13.18 -13.46
CA LEU A 120 3.88 -13.17 -13.40
C LEU A 120 4.46 -13.89 -14.60
N PRO A 121 5.20 -13.22 -15.50
CA PRO A 121 5.88 -13.88 -16.60
C PRO A 121 7.08 -14.70 -16.11
N GLY A 122 7.44 -15.69 -16.90
CA GLY A 122 8.57 -16.57 -16.60
C GLY A 122 8.19 -17.81 -15.82
N TRP A 123 8.79 -18.93 -16.19
CA TRP A 123 8.43 -20.26 -15.67
C TRP A 123 8.71 -20.40 -14.16
N VAL A 124 9.85 -19.90 -13.69
CA VAL A 124 10.25 -19.99 -12.28
C VAL A 124 9.38 -19.08 -11.41
N SER A 125 9.27 -17.80 -11.78
CA SER A 125 8.52 -16.80 -11.04
C SER A 125 7.03 -17.12 -10.95
N ALA A 126 6.44 -17.55 -12.06
CA ALA A 126 5.06 -17.98 -12.09
C ALA A 126 4.78 -19.13 -11.11
N ARG A 127 5.63 -20.15 -11.12
CA ARG A 127 5.45 -21.33 -10.24
C ARG A 127 5.80 -21.08 -8.78
N MET A 128 6.64 -20.08 -8.50
CA MET A 128 7.01 -19.73 -7.12
C MET A 128 5.98 -18.82 -6.42
N THR A 129 5.17 -18.06 -7.16
CA THR A 129 4.36 -17.00 -6.55
C THR A 129 2.91 -16.94 -7.02
N ALA A 130 2.63 -17.05 -8.32
CA ALA A 130 1.30 -16.71 -8.83
C ALA A 130 0.71 -17.70 -9.86
N GLY A 131 1.22 -18.92 -9.89
CA GLY A 131 0.73 -19.96 -10.80
C GLY A 131 1.11 -19.72 -12.27
N GLU A 132 0.48 -20.46 -13.18
CA GLU A 132 0.77 -20.41 -14.61
C GLU A 132 0.45 -19.05 -15.22
N PHE A 133 1.37 -18.52 -16.02
CA PHE A 133 1.22 -17.20 -16.64
C PHE A 133 0.13 -17.17 -17.71
N ASP A 134 -0.84 -16.28 -17.55
CA ASP A 134 -1.81 -15.90 -18.58
C ASP A 134 -1.45 -14.50 -19.09
N PRO A 135 -1.05 -14.32 -20.37
CA PRO A 135 -0.70 -13.02 -20.94
C PRO A 135 -1.83 -11.97 -20.86
N ALA A 136 -3.09 -12.38 -20.70
CA ALA A 136 -4.22 -11.47 -20.58
C ALA A 136 -4.42 -10.97 -19.15
N MET A 137 -3.88 -11.65 -18.14
CA MET A 137 -4.13 -11.33 -16.72
C MET A 137 -3.60 -9.95 -16.30
N PRO A 138 -2.39 -9.50 -16.66
CA PRO A 138 -1.94 -8.15 -16.33
C PRO A 138 -2.90 -7.05 -16.83
N ALA A 139 -3.43 -7.20 -18.05
CA ALA A 139 -4.38 -6.23 -18.60
C ALA A 139 -5.76 -6.28 -17.91
N LYS A 140 -6.23 -7.48 -17.51
CA LYS A 140 -7.47 -7.62 -16.73
C LYS A 140 -7.34 -6.93 -15.37
N ILE A 141 -6.22 -7.13 -14.66
CA ILE A 141 -5.92 -6.50 -13.38
C ILE A 141 -5.80 -4.98 -13.53
N ALA A 142 -5.04 -4.50 -14.52
CA ALA A 142 -4.86 -3.09 -14.77
C ALA A 142 -6.18 -2.38 -15.09
N ARG A 143 -7.10 -3.05 -15.81
CA ARG A 143 -8.45 -2.52 -16.07
C ARG A 143 -9.22 -2.32 -14.77
N ALA A 144 -9.25 -3.28 -13.86
CA ALA A 144 -9.93 -3.15 -12.57
C ALA A 144 -9.32 -2.03 -11.72
N ALA A 145 -7.99 -1.94 -11.66
CA ALA A 145 -7.29 -0.86 -10.98
C ALA A 145 -7.65 0.52 -11.56
N SER A 146 -7.67 0.64 -12.89
CA SER A 146 -8.00 1.89 -13.59
C SER A 146 -9.46 2.28 -13.40
N GLU A 147 -10.38 1.31 -13.39
CA GLU A 147 -11.79 1.54 -13.10
C GLU A 147 -11.99 2.07 -11.68
N ALA A 148 -11.35 1.46 -10.67
CA ALA A 148 -11.40 1.93 -9.29
C ALA A 148 -10.85 3.37 -9.15
N LEU A 149 -9.74 3.70 -9.82
CA LEU A 149 -9.17 5.05 -9.85
C LEU A 149 -10.08 6.06 -10.56
N ALA A 150 -10.72 5.67 -11.67
CA ALA A 150 -11.67 6.51 -12.39
C ALA A 150 -12.90 6.82 -11.53
N LEU A 151 -13.47 5.81 -10.85
CA LEU A 151 -14.57 5.99 -9.92
C LEU A 151 -14.17 6.91 -8.75
N ALA A 152 -12.99 6.70 -8.16
CA ALA A 152 -12.49 7.56 -7.10
C ALA A 152 -12.31 9.01 -7.57
N THR A 153 -11.79 9.21 -8.78
CA THR A 153 -11.62 10.56 -9.36
C THR A 153 -12.96 11.23 -9.63
N ALA A 154 -13.94 10.50 -10.12
CA ALA A 154 -15.30 11.02 -10.35
C ALA A 154 -16.03 11.38 -9.04
N GLU A 155 -15.67 10.71 -7.93
CA GLU A 155 -16.22 10.97 -6.60
C GLU A 155 -15.46 12.04 -5.80
N LEU A 156 -14.47 12.73 -6.36
CA LEU A 156 -13.74 13.78 -5.66
C LEU A 156 -14.67 14.83 -5.07
N ALA A 157 -14.64 15.02 -3.76
CA ALA A 157 -15.39 16.01 -3.02
C ALA A 157 -14.57 16.58 -1.87
N PRO A 158 -14.89 17.81 -1.39
CA PRO A 158 -14.20 18.41 -0.26
C PRO A 158 -14.22 17.49 0.96
N ALA A 159 -13.04 17.30 1.57
CA ALA A 159 -12.86 16.40 2.68
C ALA A 159 -11.95 16.98 3.77
N ARG A 160 -12.18 16.53 5.01
CA ARG A 160 -11.35 16.79 6.19
C ARG A 160 -10.54 15.55 6.50
N LEU A 161 -9.27 15.74 6.85
CA LEU A 161 -8.39 14.62 7.16
C LEU A 161 -8.01 14.57 8.64
N ALA A 162 -7.75 13.36 9.10
CA ALA A 162 -7.02 13.11 10.34
C ALA A 162 -6.22 11.82 10.19
N SER A 163 -5.08 11.75 10.86
CA SER A 163 -4.21 10.58 10.86
C SER A 163 -3.73 10.24 12.26
N SER A 164 -3.42 8.99 12.50
CA SER A 164 -2.75 8.52 13.72
C SER A 164 -1.97 7.24 13.44
N ASP A 165 -1.01 6.98 14.32
CA ASP A 165 -0.37 5.68 14.47
C ASP A 165 -0.64 5.22 15.92
N VAL A 166 -1.30 4.08 16.06
CA VAL A 166 -1.70 3.54 17.35
C VAL A 166 -1.12 2.15 17.56
N PRO A 167 -0.79 1.76 18.82
CA PRO A 167 -0.29 0.43 19.10
C PRO A 167 -1.39 -0.62 18.90
N LEU A 168 -1.03 -1.73 18.22
CA LEU A 168 -1.91 -2.87 18.01
C LEU A 168 -1.11 -4.17 18.11
N HIS A 169 -1.64 -5.17 18.83
CA HIS A 169 -0.97 -6.44 19.10
C HIS A 169 -1.77 -7.62 18.53
N LEU A 170 -1.89 -7.66 17.20
CA LEU A 170 -2.54 -8.75 16.45
C LEU A 170 -1.57 -9.47 15.49
N ALA A 171 -0.30 -9.06 15.49
CA ALA A 171 0.79 -9.70 14.75
C ALA A 171 1.67 -10.50 15.72
N ARG A 172 2.35 -11.51 15.18
CA ARG A 172 3.47 -12.16 15.86
C ARG A 172 4.58 -12.47 14.86
N ASN A 173 5.82 -12.45 15.33
CA ASN A 173 6.95 -12.87 14.52
C ASN A 173 6.86 -14.36 14.24
N ARG A 174 6.79 -14.74 12.96
CA ARG A 174 6.65 -16.15 12.53
C ARG A 174 7.99 -16.87 12.43
N ARG A 175 9.10 -16.15 12.50
CA ARG A 175 10.43 -16.73 12.24
C ARG A 175 11.22 -17.01 13.51
N PHE A 176 11.20 -16.06 14.44
CA PHE A 176 11.98 -16.16 15.67
C PHE A 176 11.10 -15.85 16.88
N SER A 177 11.15 -16.70 17.89
CA SER A 177 10.41 -16.49 19.14
C SER A 177 10.90 -15.29 19.96
N ASP A 178 12.11 -14.80 19.69
CA ASP A 178 12.71 -13.57 20.22
C ASP A 178 12.66 -12.40 19.21
N GLY A 179 11.97 -12.58 18.08
CA GLY A 179 11.79 -11.56 17.06
C GLY A 179 10.77 -10.50 17.47
N ALA A 180 10.94 -9.28 16.96
CA ALA A 180 9.99 -8.21 17.21
C ALA A 180 8.65 -8.46 16.50
N ASP A 181 7.54 -8.21 17.17
CA ASP A 181 6.22 -8.17 16.58
C ASP A 181 5.95 -6.78 15.96
N GLU A 182 5.14 -6.73 14.90
CA GLU A 182 4.65 -5.47 14.36
C GLU A 182 3.51 -4.95 15.24
N THR A 183 3.66 -3.74 15.73
CA THR A 183 2.71 -3.13 16.67
C THR A 183 2.16 -1.78 16.21
N HIS A 184 2.41 -1.37 14.97
CA HIS A 184 1.98 -0.09 14.44
C HIS A 184 0.79 -0.24 13.52
N LEU A 185 -0.35 0.36 13.90
CA LEU A 185 -1.52 0.54 13.05
C LEU A 185 -1.61 2.01 12.65
N ALA A 186 -1.21 2.31 11.43
CA ALA A 186 -1.33 3.65 10.89
C ALA A 186 -2.67 3.86 10.18
N LEU A 187 -3.29 5.02 10.42
CA LEU A 187 -4.64 5.36 9.98
C LEU A 187 -4.66 6.75 9.33
N LEU A 188 -5.31 6.85 8.17
CA LEU A 188 -5.73 8.11 7.55
C LEU A 188 -7.24 8.07 7.35
N ARG A 189 -7.96 9.00 7.99
CA ARG A 189 -9.40 9.18 7.89
C ARG A 189 -9.71 10.39 7.02
N ALA A 190 -10.65 10.25 6.09
CA ALA A 190 -11.18 11.33 5.28
C ALA A 190 -12.70 11.42 5.47
N ASP A 191 -13.18 12.54 6.02
CA ASP A 191 -14.58 12.85 6.20
C ASP A 191 -15.03 13.83 5.12
N PHE A 192 -16.05 13.46 4.36
CA PHE A 192 -16.61 14.31 3.32
C PHE A 192 -17.55 15.36 3.90
N THR A 193 -17.47 16.57 3.37
CA THR A 193 -18.34 17.69 3.85
C THR A 193 -19.79 17.59 3.36
N ASP A 194 -20.05 16.72 2.39
CA ASP A 194 -21.40 16.48 1.83
C ASP A 194 -22.16 15.34 2.52
N GLY A 195 -21.59 14.73 3.57
CA GLY A 195 -22.26 13.72 4.39
C GLY A 195 -22.23 12.31 3.85
N ARG A 196 -21.51 12.04 2.74
CA ARG A 196 -21.29 10.65 2.28
C ARG A 196 -20.43 9.87 3.30
N PRO A 197 -20.46 8.51 3.29
CA PRO A 197 -19.66 7.69 4.21
C PRO A 197 -18.17 8.06 4.16
N PRO A 198 -17.51 8.18 5.33
CA PRO A 198 -16.09 8.49 5.39
C PRO A 198 -15.22 7.35 4.85
N VAL A 199 -14.00 7.70 4.42
CA VAL A 199 -12.97 6.74 4.03
C VAL A 199 -11.99 6.55 5.17
N VAL A 200 -11.56 5.30 5.41
CA VAL A 200 -10.40 4.98 6.23
C VAL A 200 -9.40 4.17 5.41
N LEU A 201 -8.20 4.74 5.22
CA LEU A 201 -7.02 4.02 4.77
C LEU A 201 -6.26 3.56 6.02
N PHE A 202 -5.94 2.27 6.12
CA PHE A 202 -5.16 1.75 7.23
C PHE A 202 -4.03 0.84 6.76
N ALA A 203 -2.90 0.93 7.46
CA ALA A 203 -1.71 0.12 7.23
C ALA A 203 -1.39 -0.71 8.46
N TYR A 204 -1.20 -2.02 8.28
CA TYR A 204 -0.77 -2.95 9.32
C TYR A 204 0.10 -4.04 8.74
N GLY A 205 1.21 -4.37 9.42
CA GLY A 205 2.20 -5.31 8.92
C GLY A 205 1.91 -6.75 9.33
N VAL A 206 0.97 -7.41 8.66
CA VAL A 206 0.62 -8.83 8.90
C VAL A 206 0.29 -9.52 7.58
N HIS A 207 0.84 -10.72 7.37
CA HIS A 207 0.54 -11.54 6.19
C HIS A 207 -0.95 -11.89 6.10
N ALA A 208 -1.51 -11.83 4.92
CA ALA A 208 -2.87 -12.28 4.62
C ALA A 208 -2.86 -13.79 4.25
N THR A 209 -2.60 -14.62 5.26
CA THR A 209 -2.34 -16.06 5.11
C THR A 209 -3.08 -16.93 6.14
N ILE A 210 -4.25 -16.51 6.61
CA ILE A 210 -5.08 -17.36 7.49
C ILE A 210 -5.68 -18.51 6.68
N LEU A 211 -6.11 -18.27 5.45
CA LEU A 211 -6.51 -19.32 4.53
C LEU A 211 -5.27 -20.12 4.08
N PRO A 212 -5.24 -21.46 4.27
CA PRO A 212 -4.06 -22.27 4.00
C PRO A 212 -3.83 -22.51 2.51
N PRO A 213 -2.67 -23.09 2.12
CA PRO A 213 -2.39 -23.47 0.72
C PRO A 213 -3.38 -24.49 0.13
N THR A 214 -4.15 -25.17 0.96
CA THR A 214 -5.24 -26.09 0.53
C THR A 214 -6.54 -25.37 0.19
N ASN A 215 -6.62 -24.04 0.42
CA ASN A 215 -7.76 -23.24 -0.02
C ASN A 215 -7.70 -23.02 -1.53
N HIS A 216 -8.78 -23.36 -2.24
CA HIS A 216 -8.96 -23.17 -3.69
C HIS A 216 -10.08 -22.17 -4.01
N LEU A 217 -10.51 -21.38 -3.02
CA LEU A 217 -11.49 -20.32 -3.25
C LEU A 217 -10.78 -18.97 -3.27
N LEU A 218 -11.07 -18.15 -4.29
CA LEU A 218 -10.57 -16.78 -4.36
C LEU A 218 -11.08 -15.96 -3.18
N SER A 219 -10.19 -15.21 -2.55
CA SER A 219 -10.47 -14.43 -1.36
C SER A 219 -9.42 -13.34 -1.16
N ALA A 220 -9.83 -12.22 -0.58
CA ALA A 220 -8.91 -11.23 -0.04
C ALA A 220 -8.31 -11.64 1.31
N ASP A 221 -8.65 -12.83 1.84
CA ASP A 221 -8.27 -13.29 3.18
C ASP A 221 -8.81 -12.33 4.26
N TRP A 222 -8.16 -12.25 5.44
CA TRP A 222 -8.59 -11.37 6.53
C TRP A 222 -8.73 -9.88 6.14
N PRO A 223 -7.97 -9.29 5.17
CA PRO A 223 -8.25 -7.93 4.71
C PRO A 223 -9.66 -7.74 4.15
N GLY A 224 -10.18 -8.71 3.40
CA GLY A 224 -11.56 -8.70 2.92
C GLY A 224 -12.57 -8.73 4.07
N SER A 225 -12.35 -9.61 5.05
CA SER A 225 -13.20 -9.70 6.25
C SER A 225 -13.17 -8.40 7.07
N ALA A 226 -12.00 -7.78 7.24
CA ALA A 226 -11.86 -6.51 7.96
C ALA A 226 -12.61 -5.38 7.23
N ARG A 227 -12.44 -5.25 5.92
CA ARG A 227 -13.14 -4.24 5.11
C ARG A 227 -14.66 -4.43 5.14
N SER A 228 -15.13 -5.67 5.11
CA SER A 228 -16.57 -5.98 5.22
C SER A 228 -17.14 -5.58 6.58
N ALA A 229 -16.42 -5.84 7.67
CA ALA A 229 -16.82 -5.43 9.01
C ALA A 229 -16.82 -3.90 9.17
N LEU A 230 -15.83 -3.21 8.62
CA LEU A 230 -15.75 -1.75 8.59
C LEU A 230 -16.90 -1.14 7.77
N ALA A 231 -17.24 -1.75 6.63
CA ALA A 231 -18.39 -1.31 5.82
C ALA A 231 -19.71 -1.43 6.60
N ALA A 232 -19.90 -2.50 7.38
CA ALA A 232 -21.05 -2.63 8.27
C ALA A 232 -21.10 -1.57 9.38
N SER A 233 -19.93 -0.99 9.74
CA SER A 233 -19.79 0.12 10.70
C SER A 233 -19.86 1.50 10.03
N GLY A 234 -20.12 1.57 8.71
CA GLY A 234 -20.31 2.81 7.94
C GLY A 234 -19.05 3.38 7.29
N TRP A 235 -17.94 2.63 7.24
CA TRP A 235 -16.69 3.05 6.61
C TRP A 235 -16.54 2.53 5.18
N ARG A 236 -15.91 3.34 4.33
CA ARG A 236 -15.28 2.89 3.09
C ARG A 236 -13.80 2.64 3.37
N ALA A 237 -13.43 1.37 3.50
CA ALA A 237 -12.11 1.00 4.01
C ALA A 237 -11.15 0.57 2.90
N ILE A 238 -9.88 1.00 3.02
CA ILE A 238 -8.77 0.55 2.18
C ILE A 238 -7.67 0.02 3.10
N PHE A 239 -7.22 -1.19 2.85
CA PHE A 239 -6.06 -1.78 3.52
C PHE A 239 -4.84 -1.71 2.61
N VAL A 240 -3.70 -1.35 3.18
CA VAL A 240 -2.37 -1.50 2.58
C VAL A 240 -1.45 -2.20 3.57
N PRO A 241 -0.54 -3.09 3.11
CA PRO A 241 0.36 -3.76 4.02
C PRO A 241 1.43 -2.81 4.55
N GLY A 242 1.68 -2.91 5.86
CA GLY A 242 2.87 -2.38 6.51
C GLY A 242 4.06 -3.34 6.39
N PRO A 243 5.10 -3.17 7.21
CA PRO A 243 6.24 -4.10 7.28
C PRO A 243 5.79 -5.47 7.79
N LEU A 244 5.56 -6.41 6.89
CA LEU A 244 4.94 -7.70 7.19
C LEU A 244 5.87 -8.91 7.00
N GLY A 245 7.10 -8.70 6.50
CA GLY A 245 7.94 -9.77 5.98
C GLY A 245 8.11 -10.98 6.93
N ASP A 246 8.26 -10.76 8.21
CA ASP A 246 8.39 -11.79 9.25
C ASP A 246 7.16 -11.92 10.15
N GLN A 247 6.01 -11.32 9.78
CA GLN A 247 4.82 -11.23 10.61
C GLN A 247 3.67 -12.10 10.11
N GLU A 248 3.06 -12.85 11.00
CA GLU A 248 1.83 -13.60 10.75
C GLU A 248 0.71 -13.15 11.70
N PRO A 249 -0.57 -13.44 11.39
CA PRO A 249 -1.66 -13.20 12.32
C PRO A 249 -1.43 -13.92 13.66
N ALA A 250 -1.68 -13.23 14.79
CA ALA A 250 -1.58 -13.82 16.12
C ALA A 250 -2.76 -14.80 16.37
N VAL A 251 -2.87 -15.79 15.49
CA VAL A 251 -3.85 -16.89 15.49
C VAL A 251 -3.06 -18.20 15.50
N ASP A 252 -3.50 -19.16 16.30
CA ASP A 252 -2.88 -20.48 16.28
C ASP A 252 -3.39 -21.29 15.08
N LEU A 253 -2.72 -21.10 13.92
CA LEU A 253 -3.08 -21.76 12.69
C LEU A 253 -2.86 -23.29 12.75
N ALA A 254 -1.99 -23.77 13.65
CA ALA A 254 -1.66 -25.20 13.75
C ALA A 254 -2.81 -26.06 14.31
N VAL A 255 -3.75 -25.44 15.03
CA VAL A 255 -4.92 -26.15 15.57
C VAL A 255 -6.11 -26.18 14.60
N LEU A 256 -6.05 -25.42 13.50
CA LEU A 256 -7.09 -25.41 12.49
C LEU A 256 -7.00 -26.71 11.66
N SER A 257 -8.09 -27.45 11.58
CA SER A 257 -8.12 -28.79 10.99
C SER A 257 -9.19 -28.95 9.88
N SER A 258 -9.89 -27.86 9.56
CA SER A 258 -10.91 -27.87 8.53
C SER A 258 -11.07 -26.52 7.85
N ALA A 259 -11.48 -26.50 6.59
CA ALA A 259 -11.77 -25.29 5.84
C ALA A 259 -12.85 -24.40 6.51
N ALA A 260 -13.73 -24.97 7.33
CA ALA A 260 -14.71 -24.18 8.09
C ALA A 260 -14.02 -23.39 9.22
N GLN A 261 -13.07 -24.02 9.92
CA GLN A 261 -12.29 -23.38 10.97
C GLN A 261 -11.35 -22.29 10.40
N ASP A 262 -10.72 -22.56 9.24
CA ASP A 262 -9.88 -21.58 8.55
C ASP A 262 -10.69 -20.32 8.21
N ARG A 263 -11.86 -20.48 7.59
CA ARG A 263 -12.77 -19.38 7.26
C ARG A 263 -13.29 -18.65 8.51
N GLN A 264 -13.60 -19.37 9.58
CA GLN A 264 -14.03 -18.76 10.84
C GLN A 264 -12.89 -17.94 11.45
N ALA A 265 -11.67 -18.48 11.51
CA ALA A 265 -10.50 -17.79 12.04
C ALA A 265 -10.17 -16.52 11.23
N MET A 266 -10.26 -16.59 9.90
CA MET A 266 -10.11 -15.46 8.99
C MET A 266 -11.15 -14.36 9.30
N ALA A 267 -12.42 -14.74 9.41
CA ALA A 267 -13.50 -13.81 9.71
C ALA A 267 -13.36 -13.18 11.11
N ASP A 268 -12.95 -13.97 12.10
CA ASP A 268 -12.76 -13.49 13.49
C ASP A 268 -11.60 -12.51 13.59
N PHE A 269 -10.46 -12.83 12.97
CA PHE A 269 -9.31 -11.94 12.93
C PHE A 269 -9.66 -10.63 12.22
N GLY A 270 -10.29 -10.69 11.05
CA GLY A 270 -10.72 -9.51 10.30
C GLY A 270 -11.68 -8.63 11.09
N ARG A 271 -12.67 -9.24 11.77
CA ARG A 271 -13.59 -8.48 12.65
C ARG A 271 -12.88 -7.82 13.82
N ARG A 272 -11.95 -8.54 14.47
CA ARG A 272 -11.16 -7.98 15.58
C ARG A 272 -10.33 -6.80 15.15
N LEU A 273 -9.61 -6.91 14.01
CA LEU A 273 -8.85 -5.80 13.44
C LEU A 273 -9.78 -4.63 13.08
N ALA A 274 -10.94 -4.90 12.47
CA ALA A 274 -11.90 -3.86 12.12
C ALA A 274 -12.41 -3.10 13.35
N GLN A 275 -12.61 -3.76 14.49
CA GLN A 275 -12.99 -3.10 15.76
C GLN A 275 -11.92 -2.13 16.23
N GLU A 276 -10.65 -2.51 16.16
CA GLU A 276 -9.52 -1.64 16.53
C GLU A 276 -9.40 -0.43 15.56
N VAL A 277 -9.52 -0.69 14.26
CA VAL A 277 -9.54 0.38 13.24
C VAL A 277 -10.72 1.33 13.43
N ASP A 278 -11.93 0.82 13.67
CA ASP A 278 -13.13 1.63 13.93
C ASP A 278 -12.96 2.50 15.17
N ALA A 279 -12.49 1.91 16.27
CA ALA A 279 -12.26 2.63 17.53
C ALA A 279 -11.21 3.74 17.36
N ALA A 280 -10.08 3.44 16.75
CA ALA A 280 -9.02 4.41 16.48
C ALA A 280 -9.48 5.51 15.52
N ALA A 281 -10.16 5.15 14.43
CA ALA A 281 -10.66 6.11 13.45
C ALA A 281 -11.72 7.05 14.06
N ARG A 282 -12.62 6.55 14.92
CA ARG A 282 -13.63 7.39 15.61
C ARG A 282 -13.01 8.32 16.64
N ALA A 283 -11.89 7.95 17.25
CA ALA A 283 -11.16 8.80 18.19
C ALA A 283 -10.47 10.00 17.49
N LEU A 284 -10.25 9.93 16.16
CA LEU A 284 -9.69 11.02 15.40
C LEU A 284 -10.70 12.16 15.22
N ALA A 285 -10.22 13.40 15.32
CA ALA A 285 -10.98 14.61 15.02
C ALA A 285 -10.50 15.20 13.68
N PRO A 286 -11.17 14.89 12.56
CA PRO A 286 -10.81 15.43 11.26
C PRO A 286 -10.89 16.96 11.25
N ARG A 287 -9.85 17.60 10.78
CA ARG A 287 -9.73 19.05 10.67
C ARG A 287 -9.79 19.45 9.20
N ASP A 288 -10.15 20.71 8.95
CA ASP A 288 -9.91 21.32 7.65
C ASP A 288 -8.39 21.27 7.44
N ALA A 289 -7.94 20.34 6.60
CA ALA A 289 -6.56 20.33 6.19
C ALA A 289 -6.37 21.55 5.28
N GLU A 290 -5.47 22.45 5.64
CA GLU A 290 -4.85 23.26 4.61
C GLU A 290 -4.34 22.26 3.58
N ALA A 291 -4.73 22.43 2.30
CA ALA A 291 -4.55 21.43 1.27
C ALA A 291 -3.07 21.28 0.86
N HIS A 292 -2.17 21.09 1.83
CA HIS A 292 -0.80 20.74 1.54
C HIS A 292 -0.73 19.26 1.20
N LEU A 293 -0.96 18.98 -0.09
CA LEU A 293 -0.67 17.70 -0.71
C LEU A 293 0.64 17.83 -1.48
N VAL A 294 1.67 17.13 -1.05
CA VAL A 294 2.97 17.06 -1.73
C VAL A 294 3.30 15.62 -2.03
N ALA A 295 3.75 15.35 -3.23
CA ALA A 295 4.00 14.01 -3.70
C ALA A 295 5.32 13.93 -4.46
N LEU A 296 6.12 12.90 -4.21
CA LEU A 296 7.42 12.68 -4.85
C LEU A 296 7.57 11.23 -5.26
N GLU A 297 8.14 11.02 -6.44
CA GLU A 297 8.61 9.72 -6.91
C GLU A 297 10.07 9.82 -7.33
N ARG A 298 10.89 8.89 -6.83
CA ARG A 298 12.32 8.79 -7.19
C ARG A 298 12.61 7.39 -7.69
N TRP A 299 13.23 7.29 -8.85
CA TRP A 299 13.72 6.02 -9.35
C TRP A 299 15.14 5.76 -8.84
N VAL A 300 15.30 4.65 -8.10
CA VAL A 300 16.55 4.28 -7.46
C VAL A 300 17.05 2.98 -8.06
N ALA A 301 18.32 2.94 -8.45
CA ALA A 301 18.95 1.73 -8.95
C ALA A 301 19.02 0.66 -7.85
N THR A 302 18.66 -0.57 -8.19
CA THR A 302 18.79 -1.70 -7.27
C THR A 302 20.24 -2.13 -7.14
N PRO A 303 20.67 -2.61 -5.97
CA PRO A 303 21.98 -3.26 -5.84
C PRO A 303 22.10 -4.47 -6.77
N PRO A 304 23.31 -4.92 -7.08
CA PRO A 304 23.49 -6.20 -7.76
C PRO A 304 22.86 -7.34 -6.95
N PRO A 305 22.16 -8.30 -7.58
CA PRO A 305 21.64 -9.46 -6.87
C PRO A 305 22.74 -10.26 -6.18
N GLU A 306 22.50 -10.61 -4.91
CA GLU A 306 23.39 -11.41 -4.08
C GLU A 306 22.57 -12.49 -3.36
N LEU A 307 22.60 -13.72 -3.88
CA LEU A 307 21.88 -14.84 -3.29
C LEU A 307 22.68 -15.49 -2.17
N ARG A 308 21.97 -15.78 -1.06
CA ARG A 308 22.57 -16.50 0.05
C ARG A 308 22.95 -17.94 -0.34
N SER A 309 24.19 -18.35 -0.09
CA SER A 309 24.75 -19.66 -0.44
C SER A 309 24.09 -20.86 0.25
N PHE A 310 23.29 -20.64 1.30
CA PHE A 310 22.69 -21.70 2.13
C PHE A 310 21.21 -22.01 1.84
N CYS A 311 20.63 -21.35 0.84
CA CYS A 311 19.29 -21.73 0.38
C CYS A 311 19.38 -23.01 -0.44
N ALA A 312 18.41 -23.90 -0.32
CA ALA A 312 18.45 -25.30 -0.79
C ALA A 312 18.79 -25.54 -2.27
N LEU A 313 19.01 -24.50 -3.06
CA LEU A 313 19.38 -24.56 -4.48
C LEU A 313 20.66 -23.76 -4.82
N TRP A 314 21.53 -23.54 -3.84
CA TRP A 314 22.78 -22.75 -4.01
C TRP A 314 23.66 -23.26 -5.17
N TRP A 315 23.70 -24.56 -5.42
CA TRP A 315 24.45 -25.17 -6.51
C TRP A 315 23.87 -24.86 -7.90
N LEU A 316 22.61 -24.38 -7.97
CA LEU A 316 21.98 -23.83 -9.18
C LEU A 316 22.19 -22.31 -9.31
N SER A 317 22.87 -21.66 -8.36
CA SER A 317 23.02 -20.21 -8.31
C SER A 317 23.49 -19.54 -9.62
N PRO A 318 24.38 -20.12 -10.46
CA PRO A 318 24.73 -19.54 -11.73
C PRO A 318 23.57 -19.55 -12.75
N LEU A 319 22.69 -20.57 -12.68
CA LEU A 319 21.50 -20.67 -13.53
C LEU A 319 20.34 -19.84 -12.99
N VAL A 320 20.22 -19.78 -11.66
CA VAL A 320 19.20 -18.98 -10.97
C VAL A 320 19.57 -17.50 -11.00
N GLY A 321 20.85 -17.15 -10.95
CA GLY A 321 21.32 -15.77 -11.04
C GLY A 321 20.90 -15.09 -12.34
N SER A 322 21.10 -15.73 -13.49
CA SER A 322 20.66 -15.18 -14.77
C SER A 322 19.13 -15.09 -14.91
N SER A 323 18.40 -15.98 -14.23
CA SER A 323 16.94 -15.94 -14.16
C SER A 323 16.44 -14.85 -13.19
N LEU A 324 17.22 -14.60 -12.13
CA LEU A 324 16.93 -13.54 -11.15
C LEU A 324 17.12 -12.15 -11.75
N ASP A 325 18.20 -11.94 -12.53
CA ASP A 325 18.45 -10.70 -13.27
C ASP A 325 17.30 -10.34 -14.23
N ALA A 326 16.57 -11.35 -14.71
CA ALA A 326 15.37 -11.16 -15.53
C ALA A 326 14.09 -10.92 -14.69
N PHE A 327 14.11 -11.31 -13.41
CA PHE A 327 12.94 -11.22 -12.52
C PHE A 327 12.92 -9.95 -11.67
N VAL A 328 14.08 -9.50 -11.20
CA VAL A 328 14.21 -8.30 -10.38
C VAL A 328 14.45 -7.06 -11.23
N SER A 329 13.76 -5.99 -10.92
CA SER A 329 13.93 -4.71 -11.62
C SER A 329 15.30 -4.10 -11.31
N LYS A 330 15.94 -3.50 -12.32
CA LYS A 330 17.24 -2.80 -12.19
C LYS A 330 17.14 -1.42 -11.54
N SER A 331 15.95 -0.87 -11.53
CA SER A 331 15.59 0.34 -10.79
C SER A 331 14.12 0.28 -10.40
N VAL A 332 13.79 0.88 -9.28
CA VAL A 332 12.44 0.83 -8.71
C VAL A 332 12.03 2.21 -8.20
N PRO A 333 10.73 2.53 -8.21
CA PRO A 333 10.23 3.78 -7.66
C PRO A 333 10.13 3.68 -6.13
N PHE A 334 10.78 4.61 -5.45
CA PHE A 334 10.49 4.99 -4.07
C PHE A 334 9.57 6.19 -4.11
N GLN A 335 8.52 6.13 -3.34
CA GLN A 335 7.50 7.16 -3.38
C GLN A 335 7.20 7.69 -1.98
N ALA A 336 7.00 9.01 -1.88
CA ALA A 336 6.52 9.66 -0.67
C ALA A 336 5.32 10.55 -1.00
N LEU A 337 4.36 10.60 -0.08
CA LEU A 337 3.17 11.43 -0.16
C LEU A 337 2.89 12.03 1.21
N ARG A 338 2.90 13.37 1.31
CA ARG A 338 2.48 14.09 2.50
C ARG A 338 1.08 14.65 2.30
N VAL A 339 0.19 14.39 3.24
CA VAL A 339 -1.15 14.93 3.26
C VAL A 339 -1.64 15.15 4.69
N GLY A 340 -2.00 16.38 5.01
CA GLY A 340 -2.36 16.75 6.38
C GLY A 340 -1.23 16.39 7.36
N GLY A 341 -1.53 15.64 8.41
CA GLY A 341 -0.56 15.15 9.39
C GLY A 341 0.08 13.81 9.08
N ALA A 342 -0.13 13.23 7.88
CA ALA A 342 0.39 11.93 7.50
C ALA A 342 1.51 12.04 6.46
N GLU A 343 2.51 11.15 6.56
CA GLU A 343 3.51 10.92 5.53
C GLU A 343 3.56 9.45 5.17
N LEU A 344 3.18 9.13 3.93
CA LEU A 344 3.26 7.80 3.36
C LEU A 344 4.59 7.63 2.64
N VAL A 345 5.31 6.55 2.95
CA VAL A 345 6.45 6.10 2.17
C VAL A 345 6.14 4.71 1.61
N ALA A 346 6.06 4.62 0.30
CA ALA A 346 5.77 3.40 -0.41
C ALA A 346 7.07 2.75 -0.90
N VAL A 347 7.28 1.48 -0.50
CA VAL A 347 8.49 0.71 -0.81
C VAL A 347 8.16 -0.54 -1.63
N PRO A 348 8.98 -0.86 -2.64
CA PRO A 348 8.74 -1.96 -3.57
C PRO A 348 9.27 -3.30 -3.03
N ALA A 349 9.00 -3.62 -1.77
CA ALA A 349 9.61 -4.75 -1.09
C ALA A 349 8.72 -5.28 0.05
N GLU A 350 9.19 -6.35 0.67
CA GLU A 350 8.57 -7.03 1.82
C GLU A 350 9.49 -6.91 3.05
N PRO A 351 9.54 -5.72 3.72
CA PRO A 351 10.41 -5.49 4.85
C PRO A 351 9.94 -6.25 6.10
N THR A 352 10.88 -6.76 6.89
CA THR A 352 10.60 -7.31 8.23
C THR A 352 10.23 -6.20 9.22
N SER A 353 9.68 -6.56 10.37
CA SER A 353 9.30 -5.62 11.44
C SER A 353 10.46 -4.74 11.90
N VAL A 354 11.67 -5.30 12.04
CA VAL A 354 12.89 -4.55 12.40
C VAL A 354 13.24 -3.51 11.33
N VAL A 355 13.15 -3.88 10.05
CA VAL A 355 13.36 -2.94 8.94
C VAL A 355 12.27 -1.88 8.90
N GLY A 356 11.03 -2.27 9.17
CA GLY A 356 9.89 -1.36 9.30
C GLY A 356 10.07 -0.31 10.41
N ALA A 357 10.58 -0.72 11.57
CA ALA A 357 10.90 0.20 12.65
C ALA A 357 11.99 1.22 12.22
N ARG A 358 13.01 0.78 11.48
CA ARG A 358 14.05 1.67 10.93
C ARG A 358 13.49 2.63 9.87
N LEU A 359 12.59 2.15 9.00
CA LEU A 359 11.90 3.00 8.03
C LEU A 359 11.10 4.10 8.75
N ARG A 360 10.27 3.75 9.73
CA ARG A 360 9.50 4.76 10.51
C ARG A 360 10.41 5.76 11.23
N ALA A 361 11.49 5.28 11.83
CA ALA A 361 12.46 6.14 12.52
C ALA A 361 13.23 7.08 11.60
N SER A 362 13.28 6.80 10.30
CA SER A 362 13.96 7.63 9.30
C SER A 362 13.06 8.70 8.68
N LEU A 363 11.75 8.69 8.96
CA LEU A 363 10.81 9.68 8.45
C LEU A 363 10.83 10.96 9.29
N PRO A 364 10.42 12.12 8.74
CA PRO A 364 10.35 13.36 9.47
C PRO A 364 9.50 13.27 10.74
N ALA A 365 9.99 13.85 11.83
CA ALA A 365 9.31 13.83 13.12
C ALA A 365 8.04 14.71 13.10
N GLY A 366 7.04 14.33 13.90
CA GLY A 366 5.80 15.11 14.07
C GLY A 366 4.69 14.75 13.08
N LEU A 367 4.96 13.88 12.11
CA LEU A 367 3.96 13.36 11.18
C LEU A 367 3.59 11.90 11.56
N THR A 368 2.41 11.47 11.16
CA THR A 368 2.01 10.07 11.26
C THR A 368 2.72 9.26 10.18
N PRO A 369 3.62 8.32 10.51
CA PRO A 369 4.38 7.58 9.53
C PRO A 369 3.56 6.42 8.97
N PHE A 370 3.35 6.41 7.64
CA PHE A 370 2.82 5.25 6.92
C PHE A 370 3.94 4.59 6.13
N VAL A 371 4.37 3.41 6.52
CA VAL A 371 5.20 2.55 5.67
C VAL A 371 4.26 1.63 4.90
N VAL A 372 4.23 1.79 3.57
CA VAL A 372 3.43 0.99 2.66
C VAL A 372 4.35 0.03 1.90
N ALA A 373 4.26 -1.24 2.22
CA ALA A 373 5.00 -2.31 1.54
C ALA A 373 4.29 -2.77 0.26
N HIS A 374 4.95 -3.60 -0.54
CA HIS A 374 4.38 -4.16 -1.79
C HIS A 374 3.84 -3.10 -2.77
N ALA A 375 4.51 -1.96 -2.86
CA ALA A 375 4.09 -0.86 -3.72
C ALA A 375 4.87 -0.84 -5.04
N ASN A 376 4.16 -0.85 -6.16
CA ASN A 376 4.66 -0.67 -7.54
C ASN A 376 5.54 -1.79 -8.09
N ASP A 377 6.25 -2.52 -7.24
CA ASP A 377 7.11 -3.66 -7.58
C ASP A 377 7.30 -4.57 -6.36
N TRP A 378 8.04 -5.66 -6.54
CA TRP A 378 8.40 -6.57 -5.46
C TRP A 378 9.84 -7.07 -5.60
N LEU A 379 10.72 -6.58 -4.75
CA LEU A 379 12.15 -6.92 -4.71
C LEU A 379 12.48 -8.11 -3.78
N GLY A 380 11.46 -8.83 -3.32
CA GLY A 380 11.61 -9.88 -2.33
C GLY A 380 11.59 -9.36 -0.89
N TYR A 381 12.01 -10.22 0.02
CA TYR A 381 12.14 -9.88 1.43
C TYR A 381 13.29 -8.92 1.66
N VAL A 382 13.11 -8.03 2.62
CA VAL A 382 14.20 -7.18 3.13
C VAL A 382 14.35 -7.42 4.62
N VAL A 383 15.48 -8.02 4.97
CA VAL A 383 15.88 -8.34 6.33
C VAL A 383 17.15 -7.55 6.71
N ASP A 384 17.31 -7.22 7.98
CA ASP A 384 18.54 -6.58 8.47
C ASP A 384 19.72 -7.57 8.49
N ALA A 385 20.94 -7.05 8.57
CA ALA A 385 22.15 -7.87 8.49
C ALA A 385 22.23 -8.96 9.60
N PRO A 386 21.86 -8.71 10.88
CA PRO A 386 21.78 -9.76 11.89
C PRO A 386 20.78 -10.86 11.54
N THR A 387 19.58 -10.51 11.09
CA THR A 387 18.55 -11.48 10.65
C THR A 387 19.02 -12.25 9.42
N TYR A 388 19.65 -11.55 8.45
CA TYR A 388 20.26 -12.20 7.28
C TYR A 388 21.31 -13.25 7.69
N ALA A 389 22.16 -12.94 8.67
CA ALA A 389 23.17 -13.87 9.19
C ALA A 389 22.55 -15.09 9.90
N ARG A 390 21.46 -14.90 10.67
CA ARG A 390 20.71 -16.00 11.30
C ARG A 390 20.09 -16.97 10.28
N GLY A 391 19.71 -16.49 9.12
CA GLY A 391 19.09 -17.30 8.07
C GLY A 391 17.56 -17.40 8.21
N GLY A 392 17.02 -18.41 7.56
CA GLY A 392 15.58 -18.63 7.48
C GLY A 392 15.01 -18.29 6.10
N TYR A 393 13.71 -18.46 5.95
CA TYR A 393 13.00 -18.31 4.67
C TYR A 393 13.14 -16.90 4.09
N GLU A 394 12.94 -15.87 4.91
CA GLU A 394 13.02 -14.46 4.50
C GLU A 394 14.44 -14.09 4.05
N SER A 395 15.48 -14.60 4.74
CA SER A 395 16.86 -14.39 4.34
C SER A 395 17.22 -15.06 3.00
N CYS A 396 16.57 -16.18 2.67
CA CYS A 396 16.74 -16.85 1.38
C CYS A 396 16.10 -16.08 0.21
N LEU A 397 15.05 -15.35 0.46
CA LEU A 397 14.36 -14.54 -0.53
C LEU A 397 14.72 -13.04 -0.45
N CYS A 398 15.77 -12.70 0.29
CA CYS A 398 16.44 -11.41 0.29
C CYS A 398 17.46 -11.38 -0.86
N PHE A 399 17.07 -10.95 -2.04
CA PHE A 399 17.80 -11.16 -3.29
C PHE A 399 19.05 -10.31 -3.45
N PHE A 400 19.26 -9.31 -2.60
CA PHE A 400 20.35 -8.33 -2.72
C PHE A 400 21.31 -8.38 -1.53
N GLY A 401 21.26 -9.44 -0.73
CA GLY A 401 22.22 -9.68 0.36
C GLY A 401 21.99 -8.89 1.64
N ALA A 402 22.98 -8.95 2.54
CA ALA A 402 22.88 -8.41 3.90
C ALA A 402 22.73 -6.89 3.98
N ALA A 403 23.17 -6.15 2.95
CA ALA A 403 23.09 -4.69 2.90
C ALA A 403 21.76 -4.15 2.39
N THR A 404 20.82 -5.02 2.00
CA THR A 404 19.55 -4.62 1.38
C THR A 404 18.72 -3.69 2.28
N ALA A 405 18.69 -3.95 3.59
CA ALA A 405 17.97 -3.11 4.54
C ALA A 405 18.54 -1.68 4.61
N ASP A 406 19.85 -1.53 4.63
CA ASP A 406 20.50 -0.22 4.68
C ASP A 406 20.23 0.58 3.40
N TRP A 407 20.28 -0.08 2.25
CA TRP A 407 19.94 0.51 0.97
C TRP A 407 18.45 0.95 0.92
N LEU A 408 17.52 0.05 1.31
CA LEU A 408 16.08 0.35 1.29
C LEU A 408 15.73 1.52 2.21
N VAL A 409 16.23 1.49 3.46
CA VAL A 409 15.98 2.54 4.45
C VAL A 409 16.59 3.86 4.00
N GLY A 410 17.82 3.84 3.46
CA GLY A 410 18.48 5.03 2.94
C GLY A 410 17.72 5.67 1.77
N ALA A 411 17.27 4.85 0.80
CA ALA A 411 16.51 5.34 -0.35
C ALA A 411 15.14 5.92 0.05
N ALA A 412 14.44 5.26 0.98
CA ALA A 412 13.16 5.72 1.52
C ALA A 412 13.32 7.05 2.31
N ALA A 413 14.30 7.12 3.19
CA ALA A 413 14.63 8.32 3.97
C ALA A 413 14.97 9.51 3.07
N GLU A 414 15.81 9.30 2.06
CA GLU A 414 16.19 10.35 1.12
C GLU A 414 14.98 10.85 0.32
N THR A 415 14.05 9.96 -0.06
CA THR A 415 12.81 10.34 -0.74
C THR A 415 11.90 11.17 0.17
N ALA A 416 11.73 10.77 1.43
CA ALA A 416 10.94 11.51 2.41
C ALA A 416 11.54 12.90 2.72
N HIS A 417 12.86 12.97 2.93
CA HIS A 417 13.54 14.24 3.20
C HIS A 417 13.53 15.20 1.99
N GLN A 418 13.61 14.68 0.77
CA GLN A 418 13.47 15.51 -0.42
C GLN A 418 12.05 16.07 -0.52
N LEU A 419 11.02 15.23 -0.26
CA LEU A 419 9.63 15.68 -0.18
C LEU A 419 9.46 16.80 0.86
N ASP A 420 10.11 16.66 2.01
CA ASP A 420 10.08 17.64 3.11
C ASP A 420 10.66 19.00 2.68
N ALA A 421 11.78 18.97 1.97
CA ALA A 421 12.38 20.17 1.41
C ALA A 421 11.48 20.88 0.36
N GLU A 422 10.77 20.11 -0.47
CA GLU A 422 9.82 20.63 -1.46
C GLU A 422 8.54 21.18 -0.81
N ALA A 423 8.12 20.60 0.32
CA ALA A 423 6.99 21.08 1.12
C ALA A 423 7.27 22.38 1.89
N GLY A 424 8.50 22.86 1.90
CA GLY A 424 8.90 24.10 2.61
C GLY A 424 9.30 23.89 4.08
N GLY A 425 9.55 22.64 4.50
CA GLY A 425 9.85 22.25 5.87
C GLY A 425 8.65 22.42 6.84
N PRO A 426 8.81 21.98 8.10
CA PRO A 426 7.81 22.19 9.14
C PRO A 426 7.69 23.67 9.56
#